data_1c8b7e1d736a54744e01765ef609aa71
#
_entry.id   1c8b7e1d736a54744e01765ef609aa71
#
_cell.length_a   1.000
_cell.length_b   1.000
_cell.length_c   1.000
_cell.angle_alpha   90.00
_cell.angle_beta   90.00
_cell.angle_gamma   90.00
#
_symmetry.space_group_name_H-M   'P 1'
#
loop_
_entity.id
_entity.type
_entity.pdbx_description
1 polymer ?
#
loop_
_entity_poly.entity_id
_entity_poly.type
_entity_poly.pdbx_seq_one_letter_code
_entity_poly.pdbx_strand_id
1 'polypeptide(L)'
;MRYLLLTLITFFMIPLSVKANTQPDFDSFGAWPVLHDGRVKTMESFARSVFFKISGETSLDNISATEWLANTLFDPASSITIPFIKIERQTILDLRTQTSKYYSMNDVMGAMSDHQELIAALEQSDPAMLSASQKELLTVYEAVSIYNQIIQSFSAILPLQGDKKSYIDGGGVKAQRALVLEGGRDNTLLKFIPNDNPSLPMVSLWQTLSTSSSFDIIDNLKQMAFAWNAGDYKTWNELSMVVRDDLQSQNETSWTLSLEHYYVTINPMVWVMVLYMFGATAAAYSKTSLLSLPLISLGFLIHVIALLTRSLILSRPPTGTLYETLLFGAAIVMLVGLCSRKNQLFLVTCALSAAFLLFVSRGFIQGDSLNVLVAVLNTNFWLSTHVTCIIIGYAFCVM
;
A
#
# COMPACT_ATOMS: atom_id res chain seq x y z
N MET A 1 -6.80 -22.41 34.05
CA MET A 1 -7.61 -21.36 33.44
C MET A 1 -7.08 -19.92 33.71
N ARG A 2 -6.83 -19.53 34.97
CA ARG A 2 -6.29 -18.19 35.32
C ARG A 2 -4.93 -17.86 34.64
N TYR A 3 -4.02 -18.82 34.52
CA TYR A 3 -2.70 -18.60 33.95
C TYR A 3 -2.70 -18.48 32.40
N LEU A 4 -3.69 -19.10 31.71
CA LEU A 4 -3.82 -19.00 30.25
C LEU A 4 -4.42 -17.65 29.85
N LEU A 5 -5.31 -17.08 30.67
CA LEU A 5 -5.84 -15.72 30.44
C LEU A 5 -4.77 -14.66 30.70
N LEU A 6 -3.89 -14.83 31.66
CA LEU A 6 -2.76 -13.95 31.96
C LEU A 6 -1.72 -13.99 30.84
N THR A 7 -1.41 -15.16 30.26
CA THR A 7 -0.50 -15.25 29.11
C THR A 7 -1.08 -14.66 27.83
N LEU A 8 -2.40 -14.71 27.63
CA LEU A 8 -3.04 -14.04 26.49
C LEU A 8 -3.01 -12.51 26.63
N ILE A 9 -3.19 -11.98 27.84
CA ILE A 9 -3.13 -10.53 28.13
C ILE A 9 -1.69 -10.02 28.03
N THR A 10 -0.69 -10.79 28.44
CA THR A 10 0.73 -10.41 28.32
C THR A 10 1.23 -10.45 26.88
N PHE A 11 0.62 -11.25 26.00
CA PHE A 11 0.98 -11.28 24.58
C PHE A 11 0.46 -10.04 23.81
N PHE A 12 -0.57 -9.36 24.33
CA PHE A 12 -1.07 -8.09 23.78
C PHE A 12 -0.35 -6.85 24.32
N MET A 13 0.44 -6.98 25.38
CA MET A 13 1.34 -5.94 25.84
C MET A 13 2.70 -6.07 25.11
N ILE A 14 2.72 -5.72 23.84
CA ILE A 14 4.00 -5.44 23.15
C ILE A 14 4.57 -4.22 23.85
N PRO A 15 5.74 -4.30 24.51
CA PRO A 15 6.37 -3.10 25.04
C PRO A 15 6.66 -2.19 23.85
N LEU A 16 6.06 -1.00 23.84
CA LEU A 16 6.52 0.13 23.05
C LEU A 16 7.95 0.41 23.52
N SER A 17 8.90 -0.30 22.95
CA SER A 17 10.31 0.05 23.10
C SER A 17 10.48 1.41 22.44
N VAL A 18 10.58 2.45 23.25
CA VAL A 18 11.10 3.74 22.82
C VAL A 18 12.58 3.47 22.49
N LYS A 19 12.86 2.99 21.29
CA LYS A 19 14.20 2.97 20.73
C LYS A 19 14.64 4.42 20.57
N ALA A 20 15.80 4.76 21.11
CA ALA A 20 16.48 6.00 20.74
C ALA A 20 16.60 6.05 19.21
N ASN A 21 16.02 7.06 18.59
CA ASN A 21 15.66 7.13 17.19
C ASN A 21 16.91 7.41 16.34
N THR A 22 17.66 6.36 16.02
CA THR A 22 18.82 6.39 15.11
C THR A 22 18.45 5.94 13.68
N GLN A 23 17.19 5.60 13.44
CA GLN A 23 16.67 5.14 12.14
C GLN A 23 15.48 5.98 11.70
N PRO A 24 15.17 6.09 10.39
CA PRO A 24 13.98 6.77 9.90
C PRO A 24 12.70 6.16 10.46
N ASP A 25 11.75 7.01 10.86
CA ASP A 25 10.40 6.60 11.27
C ASP A 25 9.47 6.56 10.02
N PHE A 26 9.43 5.42 9.39
CA PHE A 26 8.58 5.23 8.22
C PHE A 26 7.08 5.17 8.54
N ASP A 27 6.68 5.00 9.81
CA ASP A 27 5.28 4.97 10.21
C ASP A 27 4.66 6.37 10.09
N SER A 28 5.37 7.40 10.58
CA SER A 28 4.92 8.80 10.43
C SER A 28 4.83 9.22 8.97
N PHE A 29 5.83 8.88 8.16
CA PHE A 29 5.82 9.15 6.72
C PHE A 29 4.72 8.37 5.99
N GLY A 30 4.53 7.09 6.34
CA GLY A 30 3.48 6.23 5.79
C GLY A 30 2.06 6.72 6.05
N ALA A 31 1.85 7.51 7.10
CA ALA A 31 0.55 8.08 7.45
C ALA A 31 0.19 9.38 6.69
N TRP A 32 1.06 9.92 5.84
CA TRP A 32 0.75 11.10 5.03
C TRP A 32 -0.41 10.82 4.06
N PRO A 33 -1.34 11.78 3.88
CA PRO A 33 -2.42 11.66 2.91
C PRO A 33 -1.89 11.82 1.47
N VAL A 34 -2.36 10.97 0.57
CA VAL A 34 -2.02 11.01 -0.87
C VAL A 34 -3.27 10.77 -1.70
N LEU A 35 -3.52 11.62 -2.68
CA LEU A 35 -4.58 11.41 -3.67
C LEU A 35 -4.07 10.50 -4.79
N HIS A 36 -4.60 9.29 -4.86
CA HIS A 36 -4.27 8.32 -5.90
C HIS A 36 -5.50 7.49 -6.26
N ASP A 37 -5.69 7.18 -7.53
CA ASP A 37 -6.85 6.43 -8.07
C ASP A 37 -8.21 7.03 -7.64
N GLY A 38 -8.31 8.36 -7.58
CA GLY A 38 -9.54 9.07 -7.23
C GLY A 38 -9.92 9.06 -5.74
N ARG A 39 -9.05 8.58 -4.85
CA ARG A 39 -9.25 8.51 -3.40
C ARG A 39 -8.04 9.08 -2.66
N VAL A 40 -8.31 9.79 -1.56
CA VAL A 40 -7.26 10.10 -0.59
C VAL A 40 -7.00 8.84 0.24
N LYS A 41 -5.76 8.38 0.26
CA LYS A 41 -5.27 7.20 0.97
C LYS A 41 -3.98 7.54 1.72
N THR A 42 -3.50 6.62 2.55
CA THR A 42 -2.20 6.78 3.23
C THR A 42 -1.03 6.61 2.24
N MET A 43 0.09 7.28 2.52
CA MET A 43 1.34 7.10 1.76
C MET A 43 1.80 5.64 1.77
N GLU A 44 1.56 4.90 2.87
CA GLU A 44 1.84 3.47 2.95
C GLU A 44 1.02 2.66 1.93
N SER A 45 -0.29 2.91 1.82
CA SER A 45 -1.16 2.24 0.82
C SER A 45 -0.74 2.59 -0.61
N PHE A 46 -0.35 3.85 -0.85
CA PHE A 46 0.22 4.28 -2.12
C PHE A 46 1.53 3.55 -2.44
N ALA A 47 2.47 3.55 -1.50
CA ALA A 47 3.76 2.88 -1.66
C ALA A 47 3.59 1.39 -1.99
N ARG A 48 2.74 0.67 -1.25
CA ARG A 48 2.43 -0.74 -1.49
C ARG A 48 1.84 -0.97 -2.89
N SER A 49 0.93 -0.11 -3.33
CA SER A 49 0.30 -0.19 -4.65
C SER A 49 1.31 -0.04 -5.77
N VAL A 50 2.18 0.98 -5.66
CA VAL A 50 3.18 1.29 -6.68
C VAL A 50 4.34 0.28 -6.66
N PHE A 51 4.83 -0.08 -5.48
CA PHE A 51 5.90 -1.08 -5.35
C PHE A 51 5.47 -2.43 -5.90
N PHE A 52 4.21 -2.83 -5.67
CA PHE A 52 3.65 -4.06 -6.26
C PHE A 52 3.59 -4.01 -7.78
N LYS A 53 3.22 -2.88 -8.38
CA LYS A 53 3.23 -2.73 -9.85
C LYS A 53 4.62 -2.89 -10.45
N ILE A 54 5.66 -2.50 -9.70
CA ILE A 54 7.05 -2.53 -10.17
C ILE A 54 7.71 -3.90 -9.88
N SER A 55 7.54 -4.42 -8.67
CA SER A 55 8.25 -5.61 -8.19
C SER A 55 7.39 -6.88 -8.19
N GLY A 56 6.07 -6.76 -8.28
CA GLY A 56 5.13 -7.87 -8.06
C GLY A 56 5.02 -8.32 -6.61
N GLU A 57 5.65 -7.60 -5.67
CA GLU A 57 5.70 -7.93 -4.24
C GLU A 57 5.32 -6.71 -3.40
N THR A 58 4.94 -6.93 -2.15
CA THR A 58 4.64 -5.84 -1.19
C THR A 58 5.83 -5.44 -0.31
N SER A 59 6.87 -6.25 -0.32
CA SER A 59 8.19 -6.01 0.30
C SER A 59 9.23 -6.90 -0.38
N LEU A 60 10.47 -6.47 -0.43
CA LEU A 60 11.57 -7.23 -1.04
C LEU A 60 12.82 -7.10 -0.16
N ASP A 61 13.52 -8.21 0.08
CA ASP A 61 14.78 -8.25 0.86
C ASP A 61 14.72 -7.51 2.20
N ASN A 62 13.61 -7.64 2.93
CA ASN A 62 13.28 -6.95 4.18
C ASN A 62 13.06 -5.43 4.06
N ILE A 63 13.06 -4.86 2.86
CA ILE A 63 12.70 -3.47 2.61
C ILE A 63 11.18 -3.38 2.44
N SER A 64 10.52 -2.58 3.24
CA SER A 64 9.09 -2.31 3.10
C SER A 64 8.83 -1.38 1.91
N ALA A 65 7.62 -1.42 1.34
CA ALA A 65 7.25 -0.51 0.26
C ALA A 65 7.36 0.98 0.68
N THR A 66 7.06 1.30 1.94
CA THR A 66 7.17 2.66 2.47
C THR A 66 8.63 3.10 2.60
N GLU A 67 9.50 2.24 3.09
CA GLU A 67 10.92 2.46 3.14
C GLU A 67 11.53 2.64 1.75
N TRP A 68 11.16 1.76 0.79
CA TRP A 68 11.57 1.90 -0.60
C TRP A 68 11.13 3.25 -1.19
N LEU A 69 9.90 3.68 -0.93
CA LEU A 69 9.39 4.96 -1.43
C LEU A 69 10.16 6.13 -0.82
N ALA A 70 10.41 6.13 0.50
CA ALA A 70 11.17 7.17 1.16
C ALA A 70 12.61 7.24 0.61
N ASN A 71 13.30 6.10 0.47
CA ASN A 71 14.63 6.04 -0.15
C ASN A 71 14.60 6.60 -1.58
N THR A 72 13.59 6.26 -2.37
CA THR A 72 13.49 6.72 -3.77
C THR A 72 13.23 8.23 -3.86
N LEU A 73 12.45 8.80 -2.94
CA LEU A 73 12.14 10.22 -2.92
C LEU A 73 13.29 11.09 -2.39
N PHE A 74 13.98 10.63 -1.33
CA PHE A 74 15.00 11.42 -0.63
C PHE A 74 16.44 11.09 -1.05
N ASP A 75 16.70 9.87 -1.58
CA ASP A 75 18.01 9.44 -2.14
C ASP A 75 17.82 8.63 -3.42
N PRO A 76 17.37 9.26 -4.51
CA PRO A 76 17.17 8.58 -5.79
C PRO A 76 18.47 7.99 -6.35
N ALA A 77 19.64 8.59 -6.07
CA ALA A 77 20.91 8.11 -6.58
C ALA A 77 21.27 6.72 -6.07
N SER A 78 21.04 6.44 -4.81
CA SER A 78 21.20 5.09 -4.24
C SER A 78 20.08 4.15 -4.68
N SER A 79 18.84 4.64 -4.75
CA SER A 79 17.66 3.83 -5.09
C SER A 79 17.73 3.22 -6.49
N ILE A 80 18.24 3.94 -7.50
CA ILE A 80 18.34 3.44 -8.89
C ILE A 80 19.27 2.23 -9.08
N THR A 81 20.12 1.95 -8.08
CA THR A 81 21.06 0.82 -8.11
C THR A 81 20.48 -0.45 -7.46
N ILE A 82 19.37 -0.34 -6.72
CA ILE A 82 18.75 -1.45 -6.00
C ILE A 82 17.90 -2.28 -6.98
N PRO A 83 18.07 -3.62 -7.05
CA PRO A 83 17.34 -4.47 -7.96
C PRO A 83 15.93 -4.78 -7.41
N PHE A 84 14.89 -4.15 -7.93
CA PHE A 84 13.49 -4.40 -7.55
C PHE A 84 12.51 -4.46 -8.73
N ILE A 85 12.94 -4.15 -9.96
CA ILE A 85 12.10 -4.29 -11.15
C ILE A 85 12.04 -5.76 -11.55
N LYS A 86 10.86 -6.37 -11.47
CA LYS A 86 10.66 -7.77 -11.79
C LYS A 86 10.59 -7.98 -13.30
N ILE A 87 11.39 -8.90 -13.81
CA ILE A 87 11.37 -9.36 -15.21
C ILE A 87 11.37 -10.89 -15.22
N GLU A 88 10.28 -11.49 -15.71
CA GLU A 88 10.14 -12.95 -15.74
C GLU A 88 10.83 -13.57 -16.96
N ARG A 89 10.83 -12.87 -18.11
CA ARG A 89 11.39 -13.34 -19.39
C ARG A 89 12.57 -12.49 -19.80
N GLN A 90 13.75 -12.87 -19.35
CA GLN A 90 15.01 -12.16 -19.59
C GLN A 90 15.37 -11.97 -21.08
N THR A 91 14.82 -12.79 -21.95
CA THR A 91 15.08 -12.79 -23.41
C THR A 91 14.56 -11.55 -24.14
N ILE A 92 13.68 -10.76 -23.53
CA ILE A 92 13.07 -9.59 -24.20
C ILE A 92 14.03 -8.41 -24.26
N LEU A 93 14.80 -8.20 -23.18
CA LEU A 93 15.68 -7.05 -23.02
C LEU A 93 17.16 -7.42 -23.16
N ASP A 94 17.48 -8.64 -23.59
CA ASP A 94 18.85 -9.17 -23.70
C ASP A 94 19.72 -8.92 -22.46
N LEU A 95 19.07 -8.85 -21.30
CA LEU A 95 19.72 -8.67 -20.01
C LEU A 95 20.49 -9.93 -19.68
N ARG A 96 21.83 -9.85 -19.75
CA ARG A 96 22.73 -10.99 -19.56
C ARG A 96 22.59 -11.53 -18.15
N THR A 97 22.05 -12.76 -18.07
CA THR A 97 22.27 -13.80 -17.06
C THR A 97 22.55 -13.35 -15.62
N GLN A 98 21.62 -12.66 -14.98
CA GLN A 98 21.54 -12.72 -13.54
C GLN A 98 20.62 -13.88 -13.16
N THR A 99 20.99 -14.63 -12.12
CA THR A 99 20.15 -15.69 -11.53
C THR A 99 18.91 -15.09 -10.85
N SER A 100 18.89 -13.78 -10.62
CA SER A 100 17.79 -13.03 -10.03
C SER A 100 16.73 -12.65 -11.06
N LYS A 101 15.46 -12.64 -10.65
CA LYS A 101 14.34 -12.08 -11.41
C LYS A 101 14.20 -10.57 -11.28
N TYR A 102 15.00 -9.95 -10.42
CA TYR A 102 14.93 -8.53 -10.11
C TYR A 102 16.15 -7.81 -10.68
N TYR A 103 15.91 -6.67 -11.30
CA TYR A 103 16.91 -5.84 -11.96
C TYR A 103 16.85 -4.41 -11.40
N SER A 104 17.98 -3.73 -11.41
CA SER A 104 18.04 -2.32 -11.05
C SER A 104 17.48 -1.44 -12.17
N MET A 105 17.10 -0.21 -11.81
CA MET A 105 16.66 0.78 -12.81
C MET A 105 17.74 1.04 -13.86
N ASN A 106 19.01 1.12 -13.44
CA ASN A 106 20.15 1.32 -14.35
C ASN A 106 20.27 0.22 -15.40
N ASP A 107 20.11 -1.05 -14.98
CA ASP A 107 20.21 -2.19 -15.90
C ASP A 107 19.08 -2.15 -16.93
N VAL A 108 17.87 -1.87 -16.47
CA VAL A 108 16.67 -1.88 -17.32
C VAL A 108 16.66 -0.70 -18.29
N MET A 109 16.99 0.51 -17.83
CA MET A 109 17.02 1.69 -18.71
C MET A 109 18.04 1.55 -19.85
N GLY A 110 19.22 0.99 -19.55
CA GLY A 110 20.22 0.72 -20.60
C GLY A 110 19.68 -0.23 -21.68
N ALA A 111 19.02 -1.32 -21.27
CA ALA A 111 18.46 -2.29 -22.22
C ALA A 111 17.23 -1.75 -22.97
N MET A 112 16.43 -0.89 -22.34
CA MET A 112 15.22 -0.32 -22.96
C MET A 112 15.52 0.75 -24.00
N SER A 113 16.66 1.43 -23.92
CA SER A 113 17.05 2.45 -24.90
C SER A 113 17.04 1.93 -26.34
N ASP A 114 17.39 0.66 -26.53
CA ASP A 114 17.45 0.00 -27.84
C ASP A 114 16.06 -0.46 -28.34
N HIS A 115 15.02 -0.39 -27.50
CA HIS A 115 13.69 -0.89 -27.81
C HIS A 115 12.61 0.20 -27.91
N GLN A 116 12.98 1.48 -27.90
CA GLN A 116 12.04 2.62 -27.86
C GLN A 116 11.03 2.62 -29.02
N GLU A 117 11.50 2.36 -30.25
CA GLU A 117 10.62 2.30 -31.43
C GLU A 117 9.61 1.15 -31.33
N LEU A 118 10.07 -0.01 -30.85
CA LEU A 118 9.20 -1.16 -30.63
C LEU A 118 8.14 -0.87 -29.55
N ILE A 119 8.54 -0.27 -28.45
CA ILE A 119 7.62 0.09 -27.35
C ILE A 119 6.53 1.04 -27.85
N ALA A 120 6.92 2.11 -28.57
CA ALA A 120 5.97 3.07 -29.14
C ALA A 120 4.97 2.43 -30.12
N ALA A 121 5.42 1.44 -30.92
CA ALA A 121 4.55 0.68 -31.80
C ALA A 121 3.60 -0.24 -31.04
N LEU A 122 4.07 -0.88 -29.95
CA LEU A 122 3.26 -1.77 -29.11
C LEU A 122 2.19 -1.01 -28.31
N GLU A 123 2.46 0.20 -27.84
CA GLU A 123 1.49 1.05 -27.15
C GLU A 123 0.28 1.41 -28.01
N GLN A 124 0.48 1.48 -29.33
CA GLN A 124 -0.59 1.76 -30.30
C GLN A 124 -1.32 0.50 -30.78
N SER A 125 -0.86 -0.69 -30.41
CA SER A 125 -1.39 -1.96 -30.87
C SER A 125 -2.56 -2.43 -29.98
N ASP A 126 -3.46 -3.27 -30.56
CA ASP A 126 -4.52 -3.88 -29.77
C ASP A 126 -3.91 -4.86 -28.73
N PRO A 127 -4.20 -4.67 -27.42
CA PRO A 127 -3.69 -5.53 -26.36
C PRO A 127 -4.04 -7.01 -26.53
N ALA A 128 -5.13 -7.32 -27.25
CA ALA A 128 -5.53 -8.71 -27.53
C ALA A 128 -4.59 -9.43 -28.53
N MET A 129 -3.93 -8.66 -29.39
CA MET A 129 -3.03 -9.19 -30.42
C MET A 129 -1.58 -9.35 -29.96
N LEU A 130 -1.23 -8.80 -28.79
CA LEU A 130 0.13 -8.83 -28.27
C LEU A 130 0.51 -10.21 -27.75
N SER A 131 1.70 -10.67 -28.11
CA SER A 131 2.31 -11.87 -27.52
C SER A 131 2.59 -11.68 -26.03
N ALA A 132 2.76 -12.78 -25.31
CA ALA A 132 3.06 -12.73 -23.87
C ALA A 132 4.36 -11.96 -23.57
N SER A 133 5.36 -12.04 -24.46
CA SER A 133 6.61 -11.30 -24.35
C SER A 133 6.42 -9.78 -24.57
N GLN A 134 5.62 -9.40 -25.54
CA GLN A 134 5.32 -8.00 -25.83
C GLN A 134 4.52 -7.34 -24.68
N LYS A 135 3.56 -8.09 -24.09
CA LYS A 135 2.83 -7.64 -22.90
C LYS A 135 3.77 -7.41 -21.71
N GLU A 136 4.71 -8.32 -21.51
CA GLU A 136 5.71 -8.16 -20.44
C GLU A 136 6.62 -6.96 -20.66
N LEU A 137 7.07 -6.71 -21.91
CA LEU A 137 7.85 -5.53 -22.24
C LEU A 137 7.09 -4.22 -21.90
N LEU A 138 5.80 -4.16 -22.24
CA LEU A 138 4.96 -3.01 -21.88
C LEU A 138 4.79 -2.88 -20.35
N THR A 139 4.66 -4.00 -19.62
CA THR A 139 4.59 -3.99 -18.15
C THR A 139 5.89 -3.46 -17.54
N VAL A 140 7.04 -3.86 -18.07
CA VAL A 140 8.35 -3.35 -17.61
C VAL A 140 8.49 -1.87 -17.95
N TYR A 141 8.05 -1.46 -19.12
CA TYR A 141 8.04 -0.04 -19.51
C TYR A 141 7.16 0.81 -18.59
N GLU A 142 5.96 0.34 -18.27
CA GLU A 142 5.07 0.99 -17.29
C GLU A 142 5.74 1.10 -15.91
N ALA A 143 6.38 0.03 -15.44
CA ALA A 143 7.11 0.02 -14.17
C ALA A 143 8.23 1.05 -14.14
N VAL A 144 9.04 1.12 -15.21
CA VAL A 144 10.13 2.11 -15.37
C VAL A 144 9.57 3.53 -15.42
N SER A 145 8.47 3.75 -16.15
CA SER A 145 7.81 5.05 -16.25
C SER A 145 7.30 5.54 -14.89
N ILE A 146 6.60 4.68 -14.15
CA ILE A 146 6.11 4.97 -12.80
C ILE A 146 7.29 5.30 -11.87
N TYR A 147 8.33 4.48 -11.89
CA TYR A 147 9.51 4.70 -11.06
C TYR A 147 10.21 6.03 -11.36
N ASN A 148 10.36 6.37 -12.64
CA ASN A 148 10.94 7.64 -13.06
C ASN A 148 10.09 8.83 -12.57
N GLN A 149 8.76 8.75 -12.64
CA GLN A 149 7.86 9.76 -12.10
C GLN A 149 8.04 9.93 -10.57
N ILE A 150 8.26 8.84 -9.82
CA ILE A 150 8.53 8.91 -8.38
C ILE A 150 9.85 9.63 -8.11
N ILE A 151 10.94 9.24 -8.78
CA ILE A 151 12.25 9.91 -8.67
C ILE A 151 12.10 11.41 -8.92
N GLN A 152 11.37 11.79 -9.95
CA GLN A 152 11.16 13.18 -10.31
C GLN A 152 10.27 13.93 -9.32
N SER A 153 9.43 13.26 -8.55
CA SER A 153 8.44 13.91 -7.68
C SER A 153 9.08 14.87 -6.67
N PHE A 154 10.25 14.54 -6.12
CA PHE A 154 10.97 15.38 -5.14
C PHE A 154 12.25 16.02 -5.70
N SER A 155 12.58 15.80 -6.96
CA SER A 155 13.84 16.29 -7.55
C SER A 155 14.03 17.82 -7.41
N ALA A 156 12.94 18.59 -7.33
CA ALA A 156 12.99 20.03 -7.15
C ALA A 156 13.48 20.51 -5.77
N ILE A 157 13.37 19.67 -4.76
CA ILE A 157 13.71 20.00 -3.37
C ILE A 157 14.95 19.27 -2.86
N LEU A 158 15.48 18.31 -3.63
CA LEU A 158 16.69 17.58 -3.24
C LEU A 158 17.92 18.49 -3.25
N PRO A 159 18.85 18.35 -2.29
CA PRO A 159 20.09 19.11 -2.27
C PRO A 159 20.97 18.72 -3.46
N LEU A 160 21.49 19.72 -4.17
CA LEU A 160 22.53 19.49 -5.18
C LEU A 160 23.84 19.09 -4.51
N GLN A 161 24.57 18.17 -5.14
CA GLN A 161 25.92 17.86 -4.69
C GLN A 161 26.79 19.12 -4.84
N GLY A 162 27.19 19.72 -3.72
CA GLY A 162 28.22 20.73 -3.68
C GLY A 162 28.07 21.92 -2.75
N ASP A 163 26.88 22.41 -2.40
CA ASP A 163 26.83 23.58 -1.52
C ASP A 163 25.52 23.76 -0.74
N LYS A 164 25.61 23.49 0.59
CA LYS A 164 24.50 23.74 1.53
C LYS A 164 24.05 25.23 1.54
N LYS A 165 24.96 26.16 1.30
CA LYS A 165 24.74 27.59 1.42
C LYS A 165 24.07 28.17 0.18
N SER A 166 24.45 27.70 -1.00
CA SER A 166 23.87 28.14 -2.29
C SER A 166 22.40 27.72 -2.45
N TYR A 167 22.02 26.62 -1.82
CA TYR A 167 20.64 26.11 -1.86
C TYR A 167 19.68 26.92 -0.98
N ILE A 168 20.15 27.41 0.18
CA ILE A 168 19.36 28.22 1.12
C ILE A 168 19.21 29.65 0.61
N ASP A 169 20.23 30.24 -0.05
CA ASP A 169 20.25 31.61 -0.53
C ASP A 169 19.53 31.86 -1.88
N GLY A 170 18.85 30.85 -2.43
CA GLY A 170 17.94 31.00 -3.57
C GLY A 170 18.58 31.24 -4.95
N GLY A 171 19.90 31.37 -5.06
CA GLY A 171 20.60 31.64 -6.31
C GLY A 171 20.58 30.47 -7.31
N GLY A 172 20.74 29.22 -6.83
CA GLY A 172 20.64 28.00 -7.64
C GLY A 172 19.20 27.61 -7.98
N VAL A 173 18.26 27.98 -7.12
CA VAL A 173 16.83 27.62 -7.24
C VAL A 173 16.17 28.28 -8.46
N LYS A 174 16.56 29.51 -8.85
CA LYS A 174 15.97 30.21 -10.01
C LYS A 174 16.35 29.55 -11.34
N ALA A 175 17.60 29.17 -11.53
CA ALA A 175 18.05 28.50 -12.76
C ALA A 175 17.51 27.07 -12.86
N GLN A 176 17.50 26.34 -11.75
CA GLN A 176 16.87 25.01 -11.67
C GLN A 176 15.35 25.09 -11.80
N ARG A 177 14.69 26.08 -11.21
CA ARG A 177 13.26 26.32 -11.42
C ARG A 177 12.89 26.47 -12.88
N ALA A 178 13.71 27.13 -13.69
CA ALA A 178 13.45 27.31 -15.12
C ALA A 178 13.58 25.99 -15.88
N LEU A 179 14.63 25.21 -15.66
CA LEU A 179 14.87 23.92 -16.33
C LEU A 179 13.85 22.85 -15.90
N VAL A 180 13.46 22.87 -14.65
CA VAL A 180 12.57 21.92 -14.02
C VAL A 180 11.10 22.22 -14.35
N LEU A 181 10.72 23.50 -14.48
CA LEU A 181 9.38 23.91 -14.90
C LEU A 181 9.08 23.51 -16.36
N GLU A 182 10.07 23.35 -17.21
CA GLU A 182 9.87 22.86 -18.57
C GLU A 182 9.65 21.34 -18.63
N GLY A 183 10.31 20.54 -17.76
CA GLY A 183 10.24 19.08 -17.80
C GLY A 183 9.28 18.44 -16.80
N GLY A 184 8.89 19.15 -15.72
CA GLY A 184 8.15 18.58 -14.60
C GLY A 184 6.65 18.90 -14.54
N ARG A 185 6.12 19.70 -15.48
CA ARG A 185 4.70 20.13 -15.49
C ARG A 185 3.71 18.97 -15.52
N ASP A 186 4.10 17.86 -16.10
CA ASP A 186 3.25 16.68 -16.28
C ASP A 186 3.40 15.62 -15.18
N ASN A 187 4.31 15.82 -14.21
CA ASN A 187 4.45 14.89 -13.10
C ASN A 187 3.36 15.10 -12.05
N THR A 188 2.29 14.32 -12.18
CA THR A 188 1.11 14.36 -11.31
C THR A 188 0.90 13.08 -10.52
N LEU A 189 1.88 12.17 -10.49
CA LEU A 189 1.72 10.86 -9.83
C LEU A 189 1.54 11.00 -8.32
N LEU A 190 2.39 11.81 -7.67
CA LEU A 190 2.39 11.99 -6.22
C LEU A 190 1.70 13.31 -5.85
N LYS A 191 0.40 13.24 -5.56
CA LYS A 191 -0.43 14.38 -5.13
C LYS A 191 -0.73 14.25 -3.64
N PHE A 192 -0.07 15.03 -2.82
CA PHE A 192 -0.20 14.94 -1.36
C PHE A 192 -0.35 16.30 -0.67
N ILE A 193 -0.18 17.41 -1.39
CA ILE A 193 -0.34 18.75 -0.83
C ILE A 193 -1.78 19.20 -1.03
N PRO A 194 -2.50 19.61 0.03
CA PRO A 194 -3.83 20.17 -0.09
C PRO A 194 -3.84 21.42 -0.96
N ASN A 195 -4.91 21.61 -1.71
CA ASN A 195 -5.09 22.85 -2.49
C ASN A 195 -5.58 23.96 -1.56
N ASP A 196 -5.21 25.22 -1.83
CA ASP A 196 -5.70 26.39 -1.11
C ASP A 196 -7.23 26.51 -1.12
N ASN A 197 -7.87 26.01 -2.18
CA ASN A 197 -9.30 25.82 -2.25
C ASN A 197 -9.67 24.37 -1.89
N PRO A 198 -10.34 24.10 -0.74
CA PRO A 198 -10.72 22.75 -0.32
C PRO A 198 -11.62 21.99 -1.31
N SER A 199 -12.30 22.71 -2.21
CA SER A 199 -13.14 22.08 -3.25
C SER A 199 -12.32 21.49 -4.41
N LEU A 200 -11.03 21.80 -4.50
CA LEU A 200 -10.14 21.29 -5.53
C LEU A 200 -9.33 20.08 -5.01
N PRO A 201 -8.95 19.17 -5.91
CA PRO A 201 -8.15 18.01 -5.51
C PRO A 201 -6.74 18.43 -5.03
N MET A 202 -6.13 17.54 -4.25
CA MET A 202 -4.73 17.66 -3.84
C MET A 202 -3.81 17.81 -5.06
N VAL A 203 -2.71 18.51 -4.88
CA VAL A 203 -1.74 18.84 -5.93
C VAL A 203 -0.39 18.18 -5.66
N SER A 204 0.42 18.06 -6.70
CA SER A 204 1.81 17.59 -6.59
C SER A 204 2.73 18.74 -6.14
N LEU A 205 3.92 18.39 -5.64
CA LEU A 205 4.95 19.37 -5.29
C LEU A 205 5.28 20.31 -6.46
N TRP A 206 5.30 19.80 -7.69
CA TRP A 206 5.55 20.57 -8.90
C TRP A 206 4.46 21.62 -9.16
N GLN A 207 3.20 21.25 -8.97
CA GLN A 207 2.08 22.17 -9.12
C GLN A 207 2.15 23.28 -8.06
N THR A 208 2.48 22.93 -6.81
CA THR A 208 2.62 23.89 -5.70
C THR A 208 3.77 24.88 -5.96
N LEU A 209 4.91 24.40 -6.44
CA LEU A 209 6.05 25.26 -6.78
C LEU A 209 5.73 26.26 -7.91
N SER A 210 4.80 25.94 -8.80
CA SER A 210 4.37 26.82 -9.88
C SER A 210 3.37 27.89 -9.42
N THR A 211 2.58 27.64 -8.38
CA THR A 211 1.48 28.52 -7.91
C THR A 211 1.85 29.41 -6.73
N SER A 212 3.02 29.24 -6.11
CA SER A 212 3.53 30.05 -4.99
C SER A 212 2.70 29.98 -3.69
N SER A 213 1.90 28.94 -3.50
CA SER A 213 1.14 28.68 -2.29
C SER A 213 1.84 27.58 -1.45
N SER A 214 1.68 27.61 -0.13
CA SER A 214 2.19 26.57 0.80
C SER A 214 3.72 26.55 1.02
N PHE A 215 4.33 27.70 1.29
CA PHE A 215 5.77 27.80 1.54
C PHE A 215 6.27 26.95 2.73
N ASP A 216 5.49 26.83 3.79
CA ASP A 216 5.90 26.14 5.03
C ASP A 216 6.09 24.64 4.80
N ILE A 217 5.21 23.97 4.04
CA ILE A 217 5.35 22.56 3.71
C ILE A 217 6.59 22.33 2.84
N ILE A 218 6.82 23.19 1.85
CA ILE A 218 7.98 23.10 0.94
C ILE A 218 9.29 23.23 1.73
N ASP A 219 9.34 24.15 2.69
CA ASP A 219 10.53 24.36 3.51
C ASP A 219 10.79 23.19 4.47
N ASN A 220 9.75 22.62 5.05
CA ASN A 220 9.86 21.39 5.85
C ASN A 220 10.38 20.23 5.01
N LEU A 221 9.86 20.04 3.79
CA LEU A 221 10.32 18.98 2.87
C LEU A 221 11.78 19.15 2.45
N LYS A 222 12.23 20.39 2.20
CA LYS A 222 13.65 20.69 1.94
C LYS A 222 14.52 20.34 3.15
N GLN A 223 14.11 20.73 4.35
CA GLN A 223 14.83 20.40 5.58
C GLN A 223 14.88 18.89 5.81
N MET A 224 13.80 18.15 5.51
CA MET A 224 13.78 16.69 5.53
C MET A 224 14.80 16.10 4.54
N ALA A 225 14.87 16.63 3.32
CA ALA A 225 15.85 16.17 2.33
C ALA A 225 17.29 16.42 2.79
N PHE A 226 17.57 17.56 3.43
CA PHE A 226 18.88 17.82 4.03
C PHE A 226 19.19 16.89 5.20
N ALA A 227 18.23 16.67 6.09
CA ALA A 227 18.39 15.76 7.23
C ALA A 227 18.67 14.33 6.76
N TRP A 228 17.96 13.86 5.75
CA TRP A 228 18.18 12.56 5.14
C TRP A 228 19.61 12.39 4.61
N ASN A 229 20.06 13.32 3.77
CA ASN A 229 21.42 13.31 3.21
C ASN A 229 22.51 13.46 4.26
N ALA A 230 22.22 14.09 5.39
CA ALA A 230 23.14 14.22 6.51
C ALA A 230 23.14 13.00 7.44
N GLY A 231 22.22 12.04 7.26
CA GLY A 231 22.00 10.93 8.20
C GLY A 231 21.40 11.37 9.53
N ASP A 232 20.83 12.59 9.60
CA ASP A 232 20.15 13.09 10.79
C ASP A 232 18.68 12.65 10.80
N TYR A 233 18.51 11.37 11.07
CA TYR A 233 17.17 10.76 11.10
C TYR A 233 16.30 11.26 12.26
N LYS A 234 16.89 11.84 13.29
CA LYS A 234 16.12 12.49 14.36
C LYS A 234 15.34 13.69 13.83
N THR A 235 16.02 14.62 13.18
CA THR A 235 15.40 15.79 12.56
C THR A 235 14.42 15.38 11.46
N TRP A 236 14.75 14.38 10.67
CA TRP A 236 13.84 13.86 9.65
C TRP A 236 12.53 13.32 10.25
N ASN A 237 12.60 12.56 11.34
CA ASN A 237 11.44 12.01 12.04
C ASN A 237 10.56 13.13 12.65
N GLU A 238 11.17 14.12 13.29
CA GLU A 238 10.45 15.26 13.85
C GLU A 238 9.71 16.05 12.76
N LEU A 239 10.38 16.35 11.66
CA LEU A 239 9.76 17.03 10.51
C LEU A 239 8.70 16.18 9.82
N SER A 240 8.88 14.88 9.72
CA SER A 240 7.88 13.96 9.15
C SER A 240 6.57 14.00 9.94
N MET A 241 6.64 14.06 11.28
CA MET A 241 5.46 14.23 12.12
C MET A 241 4.79 15.60 11.92
N VAL A 242 5.57 16.69 11.84
CA VAL A 242 5.04 18.05 11.60
C VAL A 242 4.31 18.10 10.25
N VAL A 243 4.92 17.58 9.18
CA VAL A 243 4.30 17.53 7.86
C VAL A 243 3.04 16.68 7.87
N ARG A 244 3.07 15.50 8.53
CA ARG A 244 1.87 14.65 8.69
C ARG A 244 0.72 15.42 9.34
N ASP A 245 0.98 16.06 10.47
CA ASP A 245 -0.04 16.74 11.26
C ASP A 245 -0.62 17.94 10.51
N ASP A 246 0.22 18.67 9.77
CA ASP A 246 -0.22 19.77 8.90
C ASP A 246 -1.11 19.27 7.75
N LEU A 247 -0.66 18.24 7.01
CA LEU A 247 -1.41 17.64 5.91
C LEU A 247 -2.74 17.02 6.37
N GLN A 248 -2.77 16.42 7.56
CA GLN A 248 -3.98 15.83 8.12
C GLN A 248 -4.96 16.86 8.66
N SER A 249 -4.46 17.96 9.22
CA SER A 249 -5.30 19.06 9.75
C SER A 249 -6.13 19.74 8.65
N GLN A 250 -5.61 19.78 7.45
CA GLN A 250 -6.25 20.37 6.27
C GLN A 250 -7.15 19.38 5.51
N ASN A 251 -7.28 18.14 6.01
CA ASN A 251 -8.03 17.09 5.31
C ASN A 251 -9.26 16.65 6.13
N GLU A 252 -10.46 16.83 5.59
CA GLU A 252 -11.72 16.45 6.23
C GLU A 252 -11.82 14.94 6.51
N THR A 253 -11.06 14.12 5.79
CA THR A 253 -11.07 12.65 5.93
C THR A 253 -9.95 12.12 6.84
N SER A 254 -9.37 12.96 7.69
CA SER A 254 -8.22 12.58 8.54
C SER A 254 -8.48 11.35 9.43
N TRP A 255 -9.71 11.18 9.95
CA TRP A 255 -10.07 10.03 10.76
C TRP A 255 -10.09 8.71 9.97
N THR A 256 -10.51 8.72 8.69
CA THR A 256 -10.50 7.53 7.83
C THR A 256 -9.07 7.14 7.44
N LEU A 257 -8.18 8.11 7.29
CA LEU A 257 -6.76 7.88 7.05
C LEU A 257 -6.08 7.21 8.25
N SER A 258 -6.40 7.66 9.46
CA SER A 258 -5.91 7.01 10.69
C SER A 258 -6.41 5.57 10.79
N LEU A 259 -7.70 5.34 10.50
CA LEU A 259 -8.26 3.98 10.46
C LEU A 259 -7.59 3.11 9.38
N GLU A 260 -7.32 3.66 8.20
CA GLU A 260 -6.63 2.96 7.12
C GLU A 260 -5.22 2.55 7.53
N HIS A 261 -4.45 3.48 8.09
CA HIS A 261 -3.10 3.21 8.60
C HIS A 261 -3.10 2.06 9.63
N TYR A 262 -3.95 2.13 10.66
CA TYR A 262 -4.07 1.06 11.65
C TYR A 262 -4.55 -0.26 11.03
N TYR A 263 -5.50 -0.22 10.10
CA TYR A 263 -6.02 -1.41 9.44
C TYR A 263 -4.94 -2.12 8.62
N VAL A 264 -4.14 -1.38 7.87
CA VAL A 264 -3.04 -1.92 7.05
C VAL A 264 -1.91 -2.46 7.92
N THR A 265 -1.53 -1.73 8.98
CA THR A 265 -0.45 -2.11 9.89
C THR A 265 -0.83 -3.36 10.72
N ILE A 266 -2.02 -3.41 11.31
CA ILE A 266 -2.46 -4.54 12.16
C ILE A 266 -2.78 -5.78 11.32
N ASN A 267 -3.26 -5.59 10.09
CA ASN A 267 -3.72 -6.65 9.19
C ASN A 267 -4.68 -7.64 9.87
N PRO A 268 -5.87 -7.19 10.30
CA PRO A 268 -6.75 -7.95 11.21
C PRO A 268 -7.21 -9.28 10.63
N MET A 269 -7.26 -9.43 9.30
CA MET A 269 -7.69 -10.68 8.65
C MET A 269 -6.73 -11.85 8.90
N VAL A 270 -5.43 -11.58 9.11
CA VAL A 270 -4.46 -12.62 9.51
C VAL A 270 -4.77 -13.13 10.90
N TRP A 271 -5.06 -12.24 11.84
CA TRP A 271 -5.43 -12.62 13.21
C TRP A 271 -6.74 -13.39 13.27
N VAL A 272 -7.73 -13.01 12.47
CA VAL A 272 -8.99 -13.74 12.32
C VAL A 272 -8.73 -15.17 11.83
N MET A 273 -7.94 -15.33 10.78
CA MET A 273 -7.56 -16.64 10.24
C MET A 273 -6.89 -17.52 11.32
N VAL A 274 -5.94 -16.94 12.06
CA VAL A 274 -5.23 -17.63 13.15
C VAL A 274 -6.21 -18.04 14.24
N LEU A 275 -7.12 -17.18 14.67
CA LEU A 275 -8.12 -17.49 15.70
C LEU A 275 -9.08 -18.59 15.26
N TYR A 276 -9.50 -18.62 14.00
CA TYR A 276 -10.34 -19.70 13.46
C TYR A 276 -9.60 -21.03 13.45
N MET A 277 -8.33 -21.04 13.05
CA MET A 277 -7.50 -22.25 13.06
C MET A 277 -7.28 -22.77 14.48
N PHE A 278 -6.90 -21.89 15.43
CA PHE A 278 -6.72 -22.29 16.83
C PHE A 278 -8.03 -22.73 17.49
N GLY A 279 -9.14 -22.07 17.17
CA GLY A 279 -10.45 -22.48 17.67
C GLY A 279 -10.88 -23.85 17.15
N ALA A 280 -10.62 -24.13 15.87
CA ALA A 280 -10.90 -25.43 15.25
C ALA A 280 -10.01 -26.54 15.84
N THR A 281 -8.70 -26.30 16.03
CA THR A 281 -7.79 -27.28 16.63
C THR A 281 -8.11 -27.50 18.10
N ALA A 282 -8.47 -26.45 18.85
CA ALA A 282 -8.90 -26.60 20.25
C ALA A 282 -10.14 -27.51 20.39
N ALA A 283 -11.05 -27.49 19.41
CA ALA A 283 -12.21 -28.35 19.38
C ALA A 283 -11.87 -29.85 19.21
N ALA A 284 -10.76 -30.13 18.50
CA ALA A 284 -10.31 -31.51 18.26
C ALA A 284 -9.75 -32.20 19.54
N TYR A 285 -9.28 -31.41 20.51
CA TYR A 285 -8.71 -31.93 21.74
C TYR A 285 -9.71 -31.82 22.90
N SER A 286 -10.09 -32.94 23.51
CA SER A 286 -11.10 -32.98 24.57
C SER A 286 -10.80 -32.08 25.77
N LYS A 287 -9.52 -31.87 26.12
CA LYS A 287 -9.10 -31.00 27.24
C LYS A 287 -9.25 -29.50 26.95
N THR A 288 -9.26 -29.10 25.69
CA THR A 288 -9.30 -27.70 25.26
C THR A 288 -10.57 -27.32 24.52
N SER A 289 -11.52 -28.25 24.36
CA SER A 289 -12.77 -28.03 23.63
C SER A 289 -13.61 -26.86 24.18
N LEU A 290 -13.51 -26.57 25.49
CA LEU A 290 -14.17 -25.42 26.12
C LEU A 290 -13.63 -24.06 25.60
N LEU A 291 -12.41 -24.03 25.09
CA LEU A 291 -11.79 -22.82 24.53
C LEU A 291 -12.16 -22.58 23.07
N SER A 292 -12.66 -23.58 22.37
CA SER A 292 -12.99 -23.52 20.95
C SER A 292 -14.01 -22.43 20.65
N LEU A 293 -15.16 -22.47 21.32
CA LEU A 293 -16.24 -21.50 21.07
C LEU A 293 -15.83 -20.05 21.40
N PRO A 294 -15.16 -19.73 22.53
CA PRO A 294 -14.65 -18.39 22.78
C PRO A 294 -13.66 -17.88 21.73
N LEU A 295 -12.72 -18.71 21.28
CA LEU A 295 -11.73 -18.34 20.27
C LEU A 295 -12.38 -18.04 18.91
N ILE A 296 -13.28 -18.91 18.47
CA ILE A 296 -14.03 -18.74 17.22
C ILE A 296 -14.92 -17.49 17.29
N SER A 297 -15.60 -17.28 18.42
CA SER A 297 -16.47 -16.11 18.61
C SER A 297 -15.69 -14.81 18.63
N LEU A 298 -14.50 -14.79 19.26
CA LEU A 298 -13.60 -13.64 19.24
C LEU A 298 -13.10 -13.37 17.82
N GLY A 299 -12.67 -14.41 17.10
CA GLY A 299 -12.28 -14.32 15.70
C GLY A 299 -13.40 -13.73 14.82
N PHE A 300 -14.64 -14.20 15.02
CA PHE A 300 -15.79 -13.68 14.28
C PHE A 300 -16.09 -12.22 14.61
N LEU A 301 -16.00 -11.81 15.86
CA LEU A 301 -16.17 -10.43 16.28
C LEU A 301 -15.14 -9.52 15.60
N ILE A 302 -13.87 -9.89 15.63
CA ILE A 302 -12.80 -9.15 14.96
C ILE A 302 -13.03 -9.12 13.43
N HIS A 303 -13.51 -10.22 12.84
CA HIS A 303 -13.81 -10.30 11.41
C HIS A 303 -14.90 -9.29 11.01
N VAL A 304 -16.00 -9.24 11.76
CA VAL A 304 -17.09 -8.28 11.52
C VAL A 304 -16.61 -6.84 11.68
N ILE A 305 -15.86 -6.54 12.75
CA ILE A 305 -15.27 -5.21 12.96
C ILE A 305 -14.36 -4.84 11.78
N ALA A 306 -13.52 -5.74 11.32
CA ALA A 306 -12.62 -5.50 10.19
C ALA A 306 -13.36 -5.25 8.87
N LEU A 307 -14.47 -5.96 8.59
CA LEU A 307 -15.32 -5.71 7.44
C LEU A 307 -16.03 -4.35 7.52
N LEU A 308 -16.53 -3.97 8.71
CA LEU A 308 -17.15 -2.67 8.93
C LEU A 308 -16.13 -1.54 8.76
N THR A 309 -14.93 -1.70 9.31
CA THR A 309 -13.83 -0.73 9.14
C THR A 309 -13.50 -0.52 7.66
N ARG A 310 -13.42 -1.59 6.87
CA ARG A 310 -13.23 -1.47 5.41
C ARG A 310 -14.35 -0.71 4.73
N SER A 311 -15.61 -0.99 5.11
CA SER A 311 -16.77 -0.28 4.55
C SER A 311 -16.74 1.21 4.86
N LEU A 312 -16.28 1.59 6.06
CA LEU A 312 -16.12 2.99 6.46
C LEU A 312 -15.01 3.67 5.68
N ILE A 313 -13.83 3.05 5.55
CA ILE A 313 -12.69 3.59 4.79
C ILE A 313 -13.04 3.79 3.31
N LEU A 314 -13.70 2.79 2.70
CA LEU A 314 -14.01 2.80 1.27
C LEU A 314 -15.35 3.49 0.94
N SER A 315 -16.14 3.87 1.96
CA SER A 315 -17.50 4.43 1.81
C SER A 315 -18.41 3.59 0.91
N ARG A 316 -18.21 2.26 0.91
CA ARG A 316 -18.97 1.28 0.13
C ARG A 316 -19.04 -0.08 0.83
N PRO A 317 -20.02 -0.94 0.49
CA PRO A 317 -20.05 -2.32 0.99
C PRO A 317 -18.81 -3.13 0.59
N PRO A 318 -18.32 -4.05 1.45
CA PRO A 318 -17.09 -4.81 1.24
C PRO A 318 -17.34 -6.03 0.33
N THR A 319 -17.86 -5.81 -0.86
CA THR A 319 -18.24 -6.87 -1.83
C THR A 319 -17.85 -6.53 -3.27
N GLY A 320 -17.02 -5.50 -3.46
CA GLY A 320 -16.72 -4.98 -4.78
C GLY A 320 -15.59 -5.69 -5.52
N THR A 321 -14.66 -6.32 -4.80
CA THR A 321 -13.51 -7.04 -5.38
C THR A 321 -13.58 -8.52 -5.04
N LEU A 322 -12.87 -9.38 -5.80
CA LEU A 322 -12.80 -10.81 -5.49
C LEU A 322 -12.20 -11.06 -4.09
N TYR A 323 -11.22 -10.26 -3.69
CA TYR A 323 -10.69 -10.27 -2.34
C TYR A 323 -11.80 -10.05 -1.29
N GLU A 324 -12.59 -8.98 -1.44
CA GLU A 324 -13.68 -8.63 -0.53
C GLU A 324 -14.79 -9.68 -0.53
N THR A 325 -15.10 -10.26 -1.68
CA THR A 325 -16.06 -11.36 -1.83
C THR A 325 -15.68 -12.56 -0.98
N LEU A 326 -14.39 -12.94 -0.97
CA LEU A 326 -13.90 -14.05 -0.17
C LEU A 326 -13.92 -13.73 1.33
N LEU A 327 -13.59 -12.50 1.72
CA LEU A 327 -13.71 -12.07 3.12
C LEU A 327 -15.16 -12.13 3.60
N PHE A 328 -16.08 -11.56 2.83
CA PHE A 328 -17.50 -11.55 3.19
C PHE A 328 -18.08 -12.96 3.21
N GLY A 329 -17.74 -13.82 2.23
CA GLY A 329 -18.13 -15.22 2.20
C GLY A 329 -17.65 -16.01 3.41
N ALA A 330 -16.39 -15.81 3.83
CA ALA A 330 -15.84 -16.41 5.03
C ALA A 330 -16.62 -15.99 6.31
N ALA A 331 -17.06 -14.71 6.39
CA ALA A 331 -17.89 -14.24 7.49
C ALA A 331 -19.28 -14.92 7.51
N ILE A 332 -19.91 -15.10 6.35
CA ILE A 332 -21.20 -15.82 6.26
C ILE A 332 -21.05 -17.28 6.69
N VAL A 333 -20.04 -17.99 6.17
CA VAL A 333 -19.76 -19.40 6.58
C VAL A 333 -19.59 -19.49 8.09
N MET A 334 -18.83 -18.56 8.68
CA MET A 334 -18.61 -18.56 10.12
C MET A 334 -19.88 -18.23 10.93
N LEU A 335 -20.69 -17.29 10.44
CA LEU A 335 -21.99 -16.96 11.06
C LEU A 335 -22.91 -18.19 11.13
N VAL A 336 -23.02 -18.94 10.05
CA VAL A 336 -23.83 -20.18 10.00
C VAL A 336 -23.27 -21.24 10.95
N GLY A 337 -21.93 -21.39 11.00
CA GLY A 337 -21.26 -22.24 11.96
C GLY A 337 -21.61 -21.90 13.42
N LEU A 338 -21.59 -20.62 13.78
CA LEU A 338 -21.95 -20.16 15.12
C LEU A 338 -23.45 -20.32 15.44
N CYS A 339 -24.33 -20.15 14.47
CA CYS A 339 -25.76 -20.46 14.64
C CYS A 339 -26.00 -21.94 14.92
N SER A 340 -25.18 -22.82 14.36
CA SER A 340 -25.24 -24.27 14.54
C SER A 340 -24.26 -24.80 15.59
N ARG A 341 -23.87 -23.98 16.57
CA ARG A 341 -22.83 -24.25 17.58
C ARG A 341 -23.04 -25.51 18.41
N LYS A 342 -24.26 -26.09 18.44
CA LYS A 342 -24.56 -27.35 19.11
C LYS A 342 -23.88 -28.54 18.41
N ASN A 343 -23.65 -28.47 17.12
CA ASN A 343 -22.90 -29.47 16.35
C ASN A 343 -21.45 -29.04 16.25
N GLN A 344 -20.61 -29.60 17.14
CA GLN A 344 -19.19 -29.24 17.22
C GLN A 344 -18.43 -29.53 15.90
N LEU A 345 -18.73 -30.67 15.24
CA LEU A 345 -18.09 -31.02 13.98
C LEU A 345 -18.41 -30.01 12.91
N PHE A 346 -19.66 -29.58 12.81
CA PHE A 346 -20.08 -28.58 11.84
C PHE A 346 -19.44 -27.22 12.11
N LEU A 347 -19.36 -26.78 13.37
CA LEU A 347 -18.67 -25.55 13.77
C LEU A 347 -17.19 -25.57 13.36
N VAL A 348 -16.50 -26.69 13.59
CA VAL A 348 -15.10 -26.88 13.21
C VAL A 348 -14.93 -26.81 11.69
N THR A 349 -15.80 -27.49 10.94
CA THR A 349 -15.77 -27.46 9.47
C THR A 349 -15.96 -26.04 8.95
N CYS A 350 -16.92 -25.28 9.47
CA CYS A 350 -17.12 -23.88 9.11
C CYS A 350 -15.90 -23.00 9.44
N ALA A 351 -15.28 -23.20 10.62
CA ALA A 351 -14.09 -22.44 11.01
C ALA A 351 -12.90 -22.71 10.09
N LEU A 352 -12.66 -23.98 9.71
CA LEU A 352 -11.61 -24.34 8.77
C LEU A 352 -11.90 -23.83 7.36
N SER A 353 -13.15 -23.92 6.90
CA SER A 353 -13.55 -23.37 5.60
C SER A 353 -13.39 -21.85 5.55
N ALA A 354 -13.79 -21.14 6.61
CA ALA A 354 -13.60 -19.69 6.71
C ALA A 354 -12.11 -19.32 6.73
N ALA A 355 -11.30 -20.04 7.51
CA ALA A 355 -9.84 -19.83 7.52
C ALA A 355 -9.21 -20.08 6.15
N PHE A 356 -9.64 -21.10 5.43
CA PHE A 356 -9.19 -21.40 4.09
C PHE A 356 -9.57 -20.31 3.09
N LEU A 357 -10.81 -19.80 3.12
CA LEU A 357 -11.23 -18.67 2.28
C LEU A 357 -10.40 -17.41 2.56
N LEU A 358 -10.10 -17.12 3.84
CA LEU A 358 -9.22 -16.01 4.21
C LEU A 358 -7.78 -16.22 3.73
N PHE A 359 -7.28 -17.45 3.74
CA PHE A 359 -5.96 -17.79 3.20
C PHE A 359 -5.92 -17.56 1.68
N VAL A 360 -6.90 -18.09 0.95
CA VAL A 360 -7.01 -17.93 -0.51
C VAL A 360 -7.17 -16.47 -0.90
N SER A 361 -7.92 -15.67 -0.11
CA SER A 361 -8.12 -14.25 -0.39
C SER A 361 -6.79 -13.47 -0.48
N ARG A 362 -5.77 -13.87 0.27
CA ARG A 362 -4.45 -13.21 0.25
C ARG A 362 -3.78 -13.25 -1.13
N GLY A 363 -4.03 -14.27 -1.93
CA GLY A 363 -3.52 -14.40 -3.30
C GLY A 363 -4.12 -13.38 -4.28
N PHE A 364 -5.20 -12.69 -3.89
CA PHE A 364 -5.87 -11.68 -4.71
C PHE A 364 -5.56 -10.24 -4.28
N ILE A 365 -4.66 -10.05 -3.31
CA ILE A 365 -4.18 -8.71 -2.93
C ILE A 365 -3.14 -8.26 -3.96
N GLN A 366 -3.44 -7.20 -4.68
CA GLN A 366 -2.53 -6.57 -5.64
C GLN A 366 -1.94 -5.28 -5.03
N GLY A 367 -0.97 -5.44 -4.13
CA GLY A 367 -0.31 -4.34 -3.44
C GLY A 367 -1.16 -3.72 -2.34
N ASP A 368 -2.13 -2.89 -2.70
CA ASP A 368 -3.09 -2.29 -1.77
C ASP A 368 -4.35 -3.18 -1.64
N SER A 369 -4.66 -3.59 -0.41
CA SER A 369 -5.89 -4.37 -0.13
C SER A 369 -7.17 -3.53 -0.20
N LEU A 370 -7.06 -2.18 -0.22
CA LEU A 370 -8.14 -1.21 -0.22
C LEU A 370 -8.32 -0.54 -1.60
N ASN A 371 -8.13 -1.30 -2.67
CA ASN A 371 -8.24 -0.79 -4.04
C ASN A 371 -9.63 -0.23 -4.37
N VAL A 372 -9.65 0.84 -5.17
CA VAL A 372 -10.86 1.44 -5.71
C VAL A 372 -11.38 0.61 -6.89
N LEU A 373 -12.71 0.48 -6.98
CA LEU A 373 -13.35 -0.16 -8.13
C LEU A 373 -13.25 0.72 -9.36
N VAL A 374 -13.16 0.08 -10.53
CA VAL A 374 -13.32 0.76 -11.81
C VAL A 374 -14.70 1.43 -11.85
N ALA A 375 -14.76 2.69 -12.30
CA ALA A 375 -15.96 3.54 -12.27
C ALA A 375 -17.21 2.91 -12.93
N VAL A 376 -17.04 2.03 -13.93
CA VAL A 376 -18.10 1.29 -14.62
C VAL A 376 -18.89 0.37 -13.68
N LEU A 377 -18.27 -0.11 -12.60
CA LEU A 377 -18.88 -1.03 -11.63
C LEU A 377 -19.42 -0.32 -10.38
N ASN A 378 -19.32 1.01 -10.31
CA ASN A 378 -19.64 1.79 -9.12
C ASN A 378 -21.14 2.17 -9.02
N THR A 379 -22.05 1.26 -9.37
CA THR A 379 -23.47 1.39 -9.05
C THR A 379 -23.74 0.78 -7.67
N ASN A 380 -23.61 1.60 -6.62
CA ASN A 380 -23.54 1.17 -5.22
C ASN A 380 -24.69 0.26 -4.78
N PHE A 381 -25.91 0.51 -5.17
CA PHE A 381 -27.08 -0.24 -4.68
C PHE A 381 -27.24 -1.62 -5.36
N TRP A 382 -27.31 -1.66 -6.68
CA TRP A 382 -27.61 -2.90 -7.41
C TRP A 382 -26.42 -3.87 -7.37
N LEU A 383 -25.19 -3.37 -7.51
CA LEU A 383 -23.99 -4.20 -7.39
C LEU A 383 -23.94 -4.83 -6.01
N SER A 384 -24.09 -4.06 -4.95
CA SER A 384 -24.03 -4.54 -3.58
C SER A 384 -25.11 -5.59 -3.28
N THR A 385 -26.34 -5.35 -3.68
CA THR A 385 -27.46 -6.27 -3.43
C THR A 385 -27.28 -7.56 -4.20
N HIS A 386 -26.98 -7.49 -5.50
CA HIS A 386 -26.80 -8.65 -6.35
C HIS A 386 -25.62 -9.51 -5.91
N VAL A 387 -24.44 -8.89 -5.71
CA VAL A 387 -23.24 -9.61 -5.29
C VAL A 387 -23.40 -10.21 -3.90
N THR A 388 -24.03 -9.51 -2.95
CA THR A 388 -24.31 -10.05 -1.63
C THR A 388 -25.21 -11.29 -1.68
N CYS A 389 -26.29 -11.27 -2.46
CA CYS A 389 -27.16 -12.44 -2.64
C CYS A 389 -26.42 -13.64 -3.24
N ILE A 390 -25.57 -13.40 -4.26
CA ILE A 390 -24.74 -14.45 -4.87
C ILE A 390 -23.74 -15.04 -3.89
N ILE A 391 -23.04 -14.19 -3.12
CA ILE A 391 -22.05 -14.65 -2.13
C ILE A 391 -22.74 -15.52 -1.04
N ILE A 392 -23.90 -15.08 -0.56
CA ILE A 392 -24.67 -15.88 0.40
C ILE A 392 -25.03 -17.24 -0.22
N GLY A 393 -25.50 -17.26 -1.47
CA GLY A 393 -25.79 -18.50 -2.18
C GLY A 393 -24.56 -19.43 -2.27
N TYR A 394 -23.41 -18.91 -2.68
CA TYR A 394 -22.17 -19.68 -2.76
C TYR A 394 -21.68 -20.15 -1.38
N ALA A 395 -21.82 -19.34 -0.33
CA ALA A 395 -21.47 -19.75 1.02
C ALA A 395 -22.28 -20.97 1.47
N PHE A 396 -23.57 -21.04 1.13
CA PHE A 396 -24.39 -22.24 1.36
C PHE A 396 -24.03 -23.45 0.51
N CYS A 397 -23.49 -23.23 -0.69
CA CYS A 397 -22.99 -24.34 -1.53
C CYS A 397 -21.68 -24.94 -1.01
N VAL A 398 -20.88 -24.17 -0.29
CA VAL A 398 -19.59 -24.63 0.29
C VAL A 398 -19.80 -25.41 1.60
N MET A 399 -20.93 -25.23 2.25
CA MET A 399 -21.31 -25.92 3.52
C MET A 399 -22.02 -27.25 3.28
#